data_37a35ebb821e5b56692f2522f8ee43ae
#
_entry.id   37a35ebb821e5b56692f2522f8ee43ae
#
_cell.length_a   1.000
_cell.length_b   1.000
_cell.length_c   1.000
_cell.angle_alpha   90.00
_cell.angle_beta   90.00
_cell.angle_gamma   90.00
#
_symmetry.space_group_name_H-M   'P 1'
#
loop_
_entity.id
_entity.type
_entity.pdbx_description
1 polymer ?
#
loop_
_entity_poly.entity_id
_entity_poly.type
_entity_poly.pdbx_seq_one_letter_code
_entity_poly.pdbx_strand_id
1 'polypeptide(L)'
;MGALTKSEMAERLFDELVLNKREAKEIVELFFEEIRGCLENNEQVKLSGFGNFDLRDKSQRPGRNPKTGEEIPISARRVVTFRPGQKLKARVEEYAGTEPQ
;
A
#
# COMPACT_ATOMS: atom_id res chain seq x y z
N MET A 1 11.44 3.55 -16.75
CA MET A 1 10.91 3.64 -15.41
C MET A 1 9.54 3.05 -15.33
N GLY A 2 9.34 2.19 -14.45
CA GLY A 2 8.06 1.55 -14.28
C GLY A 2 7.74 1.35 -12.82
N ALA A 3 6.61 0.77 -12.55
CA ALA A 3 6.24 0.39 -11.22
C ALA A 3 6.72 -1.02 -10.92
N LEU A 4 7.01 -1.30 -9.67
CA LEU A 4 7.29 -2.66 -9.23
C LEU A 4 5.96 -3.41 -9.18
N THR A 5 5.88 -4.53 -9.86
CA THR A 5 4.67 -5.35 -9.90
C THR A 5 4.88 -6.66 -9.14
N LYS A 6 3.79 -7.34 -8.82
CA LYS A 6 3.87 -8.65 -8.18
C LYS A 6 4.62 -9.65 -9.05
N SER A 7 4.45 -9.53 -10.35
CA SER A 7 5.14 -10.39 -11.30
C SER A 7 6.66 -10.22 -11.22
N GLU A 8 7.12 -8.97 -11.14
CA GLU A 8 8.55 -8.68 -10.98
C GLU A 8 9.07 -9.14 -9.62
N MET A 9 8.26 -9.02 -8.58
CA MET A 9 8.64 -9.50 -7.26
C MET A 9 8.84 -11.01 -7.28
N ALA A 10 7.94 -11.73 -7.95
CA ALA A 10 8.06 -13.19 -8.07
C ALA A 10 9.31 -13.59 -8.87
N GLU A 11 9.64 -12.85 -9.92
CA GLU A 11 10.85 -13.08 -10.68
C GLU A 11 12.10 -12.91 -9.84
N ARG A 12 12.14 -11.88 -9.02
CA ARG A 12 13.29 -11.63 -8.14
C ARG A 12 13.43 -12.72 -7.08
N LEU A 13 12.31 -13.18 -6.52
CA LEU A 13 12.35 -14.29 -5.57
C LEU A 13 12.85 -15.57 -6.23
N PHE A 14 12.44 -15.81 -7.45
CA PHE A 14 12.91 -16.95 -8.22
C PHE A 14 14.42 -16.89 -8.45
N ASP A 15 14.93 -15.70 -8.79
CA ASP A 15 16.36 -15.50 -9.06
C ASP A 15 17.22 -15.56 -7.80
N GLU A 16 16.71 -15.10 -6.67
CA GLU A 16 17.48 -14.97 -5.43
C GLU A 16 17.39 -16.22 -4.53
N LEU A 17 16.32 -16.97 -4.64
CA LEU A 17 16.06 -18.11 -3.77
C LEU A 17 15.92 -19.39 -4.57
N VAL A 18 16.14 -20.52 -3.91
CA VAL A 18 15.99 -21.83 -4.54
C VAL A 18 14.51 -22.19 -4.55
N LEU A 19 13.79 -21.60 -5.50
CA LEU A 19 12.35 -21.80 -5.67
C LEU A 19 12.06 -22.01 -7.14
N ASN A 20 10.97 -22.71 -7.46
CA ASN A 20 10.51 -22.71 -8.84
C ASN A 20 9.60 -21.50 -9.06
N LYS A 21 9.26 -21.21 -10.30
CA LYS A 21 8.46 -20.03 -10.65
C LYS A 21 7.10 -20.02 -10.00
N ARG A 22 6.48 -21.18 -9.91
CA ARG A 22 5.17 -21.33 -9.31
C ARG A 22 5.21 -21.02 -7.80
N GLU A 23 6.23 -21.55 -7.12
CA GLU A 23 6.40 -21.29 -5.69
C GLU A 23 6.66 -19.82 -5.41
N ALA A 24 7.50 -19.17 -6.23
CA ALA A 24 7.79 -17.74 -6.07
C ALA A 24 6.52 -16.92 -6.22
N LYS A 25 5.69 -17.24 -7.20
CA LYS A 25 4.43 -16.55 -7.43
C LYS A 25 3.45 -16.75 -6.28
N GLU A 26 3.37 -17.98 -5.77
CA GLU A 26 2.49 -18.31 -4.66
C GLU A 26 2.89 -17.57 -3.37
N ILE A 27 4.19 -17.44 -3.11
CA ILE A 27 4.70 -16.72 -1.95
C ILE A 27 4.31 -15.25 -2.01
N VAL A 28 4.46 -14.62 -3.17
CA VAL A 28 4.08 -13.21 -3.35
C VAL A 28 2.58 -13.04 -3.11
N GLU A 29 1.75 -13.93 -3.67
CA GLU A 29 0.31 -13.85 -3.47
C GLU A 29 -0.08 -14.07 -2.02
N LEU A 30 0.56 -15.01 -1.36
CA LEU A 30 0.29 -15.29 0.06
C LEU A 30 0.64 -14.09 0.92
N PHE A 31 1.74 -13.43 0.64
CA PHE A 31 2.17 -12.24 1.39
C PHE A 31 1.10 -11.15 1.32
N PHE A 32 0.64 -10.84 0.13
CA PHE A 32 -0.36 -9.78 -0.04
C PHE A 32 -1.73 -10.19 0.50
N GLU A 33 -2.06 -11.48 0.42
CA GLU A 33 -3.30 -11.98 0.98
C GLU A 33 -3.33 -11.86 2.50
N GLU A 34 -2.20 -12.09 3.16
CA GLU A 34 -2.09 -11.90 4.60
C GLU A 34 -2.36 -10.45 4.98
N ILE A 35 -1.83 -9.51 4.21
CA ILE A 35 -2.06 -8.08 4.45
C ILE A 35 -3.54 -7.75 4.23
N ARG A 36 -4.10 -8.19 3.12
CA ARG A 36 -5.52 -7.94 2.81
C ARG A 36 -6.44 -8.50 3.89
N GLY A 37 -6.17 -9.72 4.32
CA GLY A 37 -6.98 -10.38 5.34
C GLY A 37 -6.98 -9.65 6.68
N CYS A 38 -5.81 -9.19 7.11
CA CYS A 38 -5.71 -8.41 8.36
C CYS A 38 -6.52 -7.12 8.26
N LEU A 39 -6.35 -6.41 7.17
CA LEU A 39 -7.05 -5.14 6.98
C LEU A 39 -8.56 -5.33 6.85
N GLU A 40 -8.98 -6.39 6.18
CA GLU A 40 -10.39 -6.75 6.09
C GLU A 40 -11.00 -6.99 7.47
N ASN A 41 -10.22 -7.59 8.36
CA ASN A 41 -10.65 -7.90 9.72
C ASN A 41 -10.37 -6.77 10.72
N ASN A 42 -10.14 -5.57 10.22
CA ASN A 42 -9.94 -4.38 11.05
C ASN A 42 -8.67 -4.44 11.91
N GLU A 43 -7.64 -5.08 11.42
CA GLU A 43 -6.35 -5.15 12.10
C GLU A 43 -5.32 -4.31 11.36
N GLN A 44 -4.51 -3.57 12.11
CA GLN A 44 -3.39 -2.85 11.54
C GLN A 44 -2.33 -3.83 11.05
N VAL A 45 -1.55 -3.40 10.07
CA VAL A 45 -0.39 -4.17 9.62
C VAL A 45 0.85 -3.32 9.84
N LYS A 46 1.77 -3.82 10.65
CA LYS A 46 3.02 -3.12 10.96
C LYS A 46 4.19 -3.87 10.37
N LEU A 47 4.88 -3.24 9.43
CA LEU A 47 6.04 -3.83 8.76
C LEU A 47 7.28 -3.05 9.16
N SER A 48 7.99 -3.57 10.13
CA SER A 48 9.18 -2.94 10.67
C SER A 48 10.19 -2.62 9.57
N GLY A 49 10.69 -1.41 9.56
CA GLY A 49 11.63 -0.96 8.54
C GLY A 49 10.99 -0.51 7.24
N PHE A 50 9.70 -0.69 7.08
CA PHE A 50 8.98 -0.31 5.87
C PHE A 50 7.87 0.71 6.16
N GLY A 51 6.89 0.33 6.93
CA GLY A 51 5.78 1.22 7.26
C GLY A 51 4.58 0.47 7.80
N ASN A 52 3.53 1.20 8.04
CA ASN A 52 2.31 0.66 8.64
C ASN A 52 1.10 0.93 7.76
N PHE A 53 0.21 -0.05 7.69
CA PHE A 53 -1.10 0.14 7.09
C PHE A 53 -2.10 0.34 8.21
N ASP A 54 -2.77 1.48 8.23
CA ASP A 54 -3.77 1.82 9.22
C ASP A 54 -5.15 1.91 8.60
N LEU A 55 -6.15 1.75 9.43
CA LEU A 55 -7.54 1.88 9.01
C LEU A 55 -8.13 3.14 9.61
N ARG A 56 -8.90 3.86 8.83
CA ARG A 56 -9.56 5.08 9.30
C ARG A 56 -11.03 5.02 8.90
N ASP A 57 -11.87 5.28 9.87
CA ASP A 57 -13.30 5.42 9.61
C ASP A 57 -13.59 6.88 9.32
N LYS A 58 -14.20 7.12 8.18
CA LYS A 58 -14.64 8.46 7.81
C LYS A 58 -16.13 8.54 7.97
N SER A 59 -16.58 9.49 8.79
CA SER A 59 -17.99 9.71 9.04
C SER A 59 -18.70 10.23 7.81
N GLN A 60 -20.00 10.04 7.77
CA GLN A 60 -20.83 10.66 6.76
C GLN A 60 -20.66 12.17 6.88
N ARG A 61 -20.51 12.84 5.77
CA ARG A 61 -20.30 14.29 5.75
C ARG A 61 -20.94 14.89 4.50
N PRO A 62 -21.26 16.20 4.53
CA PRO A 62 -21.78 16.84 3.32
C PRO A 62 -20.68 17.01 2.28
N GLY A 63 -21.02 16.75 1.05
CA GLY A 63 -20.17 17.07 -0.10
C GLY A 63 -20.92 18.06 -0.96
N ARG A 64 -20.31 18.45 -2.07
CA ARG A 64 -20.92 19.41 -2.97
C ARG A 64 -20.66 19.03 -4.41
N ASN A 65 -21.74 19.09 -5.21
CA ASN A 65 -21.62 18.85 -6.64
C ASN A 65 -20.94 20.05 -7.28
N PRO A 66 -19.76 19.89 -7.91
CA PRO A 66 -19.04 21.03 -8.47
C PRO A 66 -19.76 21.71 -9.64
N LYS A 67 -20.71 21.03 -10.29
CA LYS A 67 -21.44 21.62 -11.40
C LYS A 67 -22.64 22.44 -10.95
N THR A 68 -23.33 21.97 -9.93
CA THR A 68 -24.59 22.63 -9.48
C THR A 68 -24.45 23.35 -8.16
N GLY A 69 -23.40 23.09 -7.41
CA GLY A 69 -23.22 23.61 -6.07
C GLY A 69 -24.13 22.98 -5.04
N GLU A 70 -24.90 21.99 -5.43
CA GLU A 70 -25.83 21.28 -4.55
C GLU A 70 -25.10 20.40 -3.55
N GLU A 71 -25.57 20.38 -2.31
CA GLU A 71 -25.00 19.51 -1.29
C GLU A 71 -25.42 18.07 -1.51
N ILE A 72 -24.42 17.19 -1.50
CA ILE A 72 -24.63 15.76 -1.65
C ILE A 72 -23.94 15.07 -0.49
N PRO A 73 -24.67 14.28 0.34
CA PRO A 73 -24.03 13.60 1.46
C PRO A 73 -23.03 12.55 0.98
N ILE A 74 -21.86 12.53 1.62
CA ILE A 74 -20.84 11.53 1.37
C ILE A 74 -20.98 10.47 2.45
N SER A 75 -21.19 9.22 2.03
CA SER A 75 -21.42 8.11 2.95
C SER A 75 -20.23 7.84 3.85
N ALA A 76 -20.52 7.37 5.06
CA ALA A 76 -19.49 6.87 5.96
C ALA A 76 -18.79 5.68 5.31
N ARG A 77 -17.47 5.57 5.53
CA ARG A 77 -16.70 4.47 4.95
C ARG A 77 -15.41 4.26 5.72
N ARG A 78 -14.85 3.07 5.56
CA ARG A 78 -13.53 2.75 6.10
C ARG A 78 -12.51 2.81 4.98
N VAL A 79 -11.38 3.45 5.24
CA VAL A 79 -10.31 3.57 4.26
C VAL A 79 -9.01 3.06 4.85
N VAL A 80 -8.12 2.62 3.97
CA VAL A 80 -6.77 2.17 4.32
C VAL A 80 -5.81 3.31 4.03
N THR A 81 -4.91 3.59 4.98
CA THR A 81 -3.84 4.57 4.77
C THR A 81 -2.51 3.88 5.01
N PHE A 82 -1.51 4.25 4.24
CA PHE A 82 -0.15 3.77 4.43
C PHE A 82 0.70 4.89 5.02
N ARG A 83 1.42 4.57 6.10
CA ARG A 83 2.34 5.50 6.75
C ARG A 83 3.75 4.95 6.64
N PRO A 84 4.61 5.56 5.83
CA PRO A 84 5.99 5.06 5.69
C PRO A 84 6.76 5.19 7.00
N GLY A 85 7.62 4.22 7.27
CA GLY A 85 8.50 4.28 8.44
C GLY A 85 9.68 5.20 8.17
N GLN A 86 10.42 5.52 9.23
CA GLN A 86 11.55 6.44 9.13
C GLN A 86 12.64 5.95 8.16
N LYS A 87 12.91 4.66 8.18
CA LYS A 87 13.93 4.09 7.31
C LYS A 87 13.57 4.24 5.83
N LEU A 88 12.31 4.01 5.50
CA LEU A 88 11.83 4.18 4.13
C LEU A 88 11.86 5.65 3.73
N LYS A 89 11.37 6.53 4.60
CA LYS A 89 11.38 7.97 4.35
C LYS A 89 12.78 8.48 4.08
N ALA A 90 13.74 8.09 4.91
CA ALA A 90 15.12 8.52 4.76
C ALA A 90 15.70 8.13 3.40
N ARG A 91 15.44 6.91 2.97
CA ARG A 91 15.93 6.43 1.68
C ARG A 91 15.32 7.17 0.50
N VAL A 92 14.03 7.46 0.59
CA VAL A 92 13.32 8.19 -0.46
C VAL A 92 13.80 9.64 -0.52
N GLU A 93 13.96 10.29 0.63
CA GLU A 93 14.43 11.67 0.71
C GLU A 93 15.86 11.80 0.19
N GLU A 94 16.69 10.81 0.45
CA GLU A 94 18.06 10.80 -0.05
C GLU A 94 18.09 10.84 -1.58
N TYR A 95 17.23 10.05 -2.21
CA TYR A 95 17.14 10.07 -3.67
C TYR A 95 16.65 11.43 -4.19
N ALA A 96 15.64 11.97 -3.56
CA ALA A 96 15.10 13.28 -3.94
C ALA A 96 16.14 14.38 -3.81
N GLY A 97 17.01 14.30 -2.79
CA GLY A 97 18.09 15.24 -2.56
C GLY A 97 19.19 15.20 -3.61
N THR A 98 19.31 14.10 -4.34
CA THR A 98 20.33 13.93 -5.38
C THR A 98 19.79 14.20 -6.78
N GLU A 99 18.48 14.35 -6.92
CA GLU A 99 17.84 14.57 -8.20
C GLU A 99 18.07 15.99 -8.68
N PRO A 100 18.64 16.20 -9.88
CA PRO A 100 18.79 17.55 -10.40
C PRO A 100 17.43 18.15 -10.73
N GLN A 101 17.28 19.41 -10.36
CA GLN A 101 16.04 20.14 -10.56
C GLN A 101 16.00 20.83 -11.93
#